data_b05852199f46ff93ea4b9ceb588ef58e
#
_entry.id   b05852199f46ff93ea4b9ceb588ef58e
#
_cell.length_a   1.000
_cell.length_b   1.000
_cell.length_c   1.000
_cell.angle_alpha   90.00
_cell.angle_beta   90.00
_cell.angle_gamma   90.00
#
_symmetry.space_group_name_H-M   'P 1'
#
loop_
_entity.id
_entity.type
_entity.pdbx_description
1 polymer ?
#
loop_
_entity_poly.entity_id
_entity_poly.type
_entity_poly.pdbx_seq_one_letter_code
_entity_poly.pdbx_strand_id
1 'polypeptide(L)'
;MYFGETDAFEEYITSAHNPRFAKVSRQTTIRDFAKYFNECRAQLVECLKSVSSVALTSDIWSGNAKEDYLSVVAHFVNADWQLEKRILGLRLIDVSHNAENIAERITSVIADYGLTDKIFAVTLDNAAANTRAINQLNHVLSGYVGSLFLHQRCACHIINLIVKAGLEVFKPMLGAFRSAISFLNSSNQRIAAYKSYCIAVGERPRKFGLDMDVRWNSTYLMLKHLLPHKATFSVFITTQHPLVDGQPLLTDQHWYVAEIFFEFLEQFYDSTVVMSGVYYPTSPLILHHVLEIASHLNNYENDRELRSVVVPMKDKFLQYWCDIPMLYSFAFILDPRAKLKGFTNVLRLLSQLNGNDYSCYLTEVRAELSVIFAKYDEKFGGVRLQRAAQPGPTGKRKTAWGRIFGGESSSSGSSLSGTTLGSVTSLGSGSTSSLHRRTSASALLQAATSGASLSSGSELSAYLDSDTVNQYDDDFNILNWWHEHKLSYPVLSILARDVMTVPVSTISSESAFSMTGRIIEERRRRLGPEVVEMLALIKDWEQADARLQHLIEDEELEESFENLYLDVESV
;
A
#
# COMPACT_ATOMS: atom_id res chain seq x y z
N MET A 1 3.31 -6.54 -34.27
CA MET A 1 4.37 -7.49 -34.68
C MET A 1 4.63 -7.47 -36.20
N TYR A 2 3.65 -7.27 -37.05
CA TYR A 2 3.90 -7.18 -38.51
C TYR A 2 4.81 -6.02 -38.93
N PHE A 3 4.84 -4.92 -38.18
CA PHE A 3 5.68 -3.77 -38.48
C PHE A 3 7.18 -4.15 -38.56
N GLY A 4 7.64 -4.99 -37.62
CA GLY A 4 9.03 -5.47 -37.60
C GLY A 4 9.44 -6.41 -38.75
N GLU A 5 8.48 -6.87 -39.55
CA GLU A 5 8.73 -7.73 -40.73
C GLU A 5 8.76 -6.90 -42.03
N THR A 6 8.52 -5.58 -41.97
CA THR A 6 8.48 -4.70 -43.16
C THR A 6 9.90 -4.28 -43.56
N ASP A 7 10.10 -4.13 -44.88
CA ASP A 7 11.36 -3.63 -45.45
C ASP A 7 11.67 -2.21 -44.96
N ALA A 8 10.64 -1.37 -44.80
CA ALA A 8 10.77 0.00 -44.30
C ALA A 8 11.28 0.03 -42.83
N PHE A 9 10.89 -0.94 -41.99
CA PHE A 9 11.42 -1.05 -40.64
C PHE A 9 12.88 -1.51 -40.65
N GLU A 10 13.22 -2.48 -41.50
CA GLU A 10 14.59 -2.94 -41.67
C GLU A 10 15.50 -1.80 -42.14
N GLU A 11 15.07 -1.05 -43.14
CA GLU A 11 15.80 0.12 -43.67
C GLU A 11 15.99 1.21 -42.60
N TYR A 12 14.93 1.50 -41.81
CA TYR A 12 15.02 2.46 -40.72
C TYR A 12 16.04 2.02 -39.66
N ILE A 13 15.95 0.79 -39.19
CA ILE A 13 16.88 0.29 -38.15
C ILE A 13 18.31 0.18 -38.67
N THR A 14 18.52 -0.27 -39.89
CA THR A 14 19.85 -0.38 -40.50
C THR A 14 20.51 0.97 -40.72
N SER A 15 19.71 1.98 -41.11
CA SER A 15 20.24 3.33 -41.38
C SER A 15 20.46 4.14 -40.08
N ALA A 16 19.58 4.02 -39.09
CA ALA A 16 19.58 4.89 -37.90
C ALA A 16 20.22 4.29 -36.65
N HIS A 17 20.23 2.95 -36.51
CA HIS A 17 20.60 2.30 -35.26
C HIS A 17 21.63 1.19 -35.38
N ASN A 18 21.42 0.23 -36.30
CA ASN A 18 22.33 -0.93 -36.44
C ASN A 18 22.46 -1.36 -37.89
N PRO A 19 23.56 -1.03 -38.56
CA PRO A 19 23.80 -1.41 -39.98
C PRO A 19 23.79 -2.91 -40.25
N ARG A 20 23.91 -3.76 -39.22
CA ARG A 20 23.85 -5.21 -39.32
C ARG A 20 22.51 -5.81 -38.99
N PHE A 21 21.50 -4.98 -38.76
CA PHE A 21 20.15 -5.47 -38.48
C PHE A 21 19.58 -6.20 -39.70
N ALA A 22 18.97 -7.34 -39.43
CA ALA A 22 18.15 -8.07 -40.39
C ALA A 22 16.76 -8.29 -39.74
N LYS A 23 15.71 -8.09 -40.53
CA LYS A 23 14.35 -8.31 -40.04
C LYS A 23 14.12 -9.75 -39.58
N VAL A 24 13.38 -9.90 -38.51
CA VAL A 24 13.10 -11.20 -37.88
C VAL A 24 11.64 -11.55 -38.08
N SER A 25 11.33 -12.81 -38.34
CA SER A 25 9.96 -13.26 -38.46
C SER A 25 9.22 -13.15 -37.13
N ARG A 26 7.89 -12.94 -37.20
CA ARG A 26 7.00 -12.95 -36.02
C ARG A 26 7.20 -14.18 -35.13
N GLN A 27 7.34 -15.36 -35.73
CA GLN A 27 7.56 -16.60 -35.00
C GLN A 27 8.90 -16.60 -34.25
N THR A 28 9.96 -16.10 -34.89
CA THR A 28 11.27 -15.94 -34.25
C THR A 28 11.17 -14.96 -33.09
N THR A 29 10.52 -13.81 -33.29
CA THR A 29 10.32 -12.80 -32.23
C THR A 29 9.58 -13.40 -31.04
N ILE A 30 8.47 -14.14 -31.25
CA ILE A 30 7.72 -14.79 -30.16
C ILE A 30 8.59 -15.80 -29.40
N ARG A 31 9.37 -16.60 -30.14
CA ARG A 31 10.27 -17.58 -29.54
C ARG A 31 11.37 -16.92 -28.68
N ASP A 32 11.92 -15.81 -29.16
CA ASP A 32 12.96 -15.07 -28.44
C ASP A 32 12.38 -14.40 -27.18
N PHE A 33 11.15 -13.84 -27.24
CA PHE A 33 10.45 -13.37 -26.06
C PHE A 33 10.16 -14.50 -25.05
N ALA A 34 9.70 -15.65 -25.52
CA ALA A 34 9.46 -16.80 -24.63
C ALA A 34 10.74 -17.29 -23.96
N LYS A 35 11.88 -17.27 -24.67
CA LYS A 35 13.18 -17.60 -24.08
C LYS A 35 13.56 -16.60 -22.99
N TYR A 36 13.50 -15.31 -23.29
CA TYR A 36 13.80 -14.25 -22.33
C TYR A 36 12.88 -14.28 -21.10
N PHE A 37 11.57 -14.47 -21.33
CA PHE A 37 10.61 -14.67 -20.25
C PHE A 37 10.98 -15.81 -19.30
N ASN A 38 11.37 -16.98 -19.86
CA ASN A 38 11.76 -18.13 -19.04
C ASN A 38 13.05 -17.87 -18.25
N GLU A 39 14.00 -17.11 -18.80
CA GLU A 39 15.23 -16.69 -18.11
C GLU A 39 14.90 -15.78 -16.94
N CYS A 40 14.09 -14.72 -17.13
CA CYS A 40 13.65 -13.81 -16.08
C CYS A 40 12.80 -14.54 -15.01
N ARG A 41 11.90 -15.44 -15.43
CA ARG A 41 11.10 -16.25 -14.51
C ARG A 41 11.98 -17.15 -13.63
N ALA A 42 12.99 -17.77 -14.19
CA ALA A 42 13.92 -18.62 -13.43
C ALA A 42 14.69 -17.81 -12.37
N GLN A 43 15.11 -16.59 -12.70
CA GLN A 43 15.73 -15.66 -11.74
C GLN A 43 14.78 -15.27 -10.62
N LEU A 44 13.51 -14.95 -10.94
CA LEU A 44 12.49 -14.63 -9.95
C LEU A 44 12.19 -15.83 -9.03
N VAL A 45 12.07 -17.04 -9.59
CA VAL A 45 11.88 -18.27 -8.79
C VAL A 45 13.03 -18.47 -7.81
N GLU A 46 14.26 -18.24 -8.24
CA GLU A 46 15.44 -18.36 -7.37
C GLU A 46 15.42 -17.28 -6.25
N CYS A 47 15.06 -16.05 -6.59
CA CYS A 47 14.87 -14.99 -5.60
C CYS A 47 13.80 -15.38 -4.56
N LEU A 48 12.65 -15.86 -5.01
CA LEU A 48 11.53 -16.26 -4.14
C LEU A 48 11.84 -17.49 -3.25
N LYS A 49 12.83 -18.32 -3.62
CA LYS A 49 13.30 -19.40 -2.73
C LYS A 49 13.92 -18.88 -1.45
N SER A 50 14.62 -17.76 -1.50
CA SER A 50 15.26 -17.13 -0.34
C SER A 50 14.28 -16.40 0.58
N VAL A 51 13.07 -16.06 0.09
CA VAL A 51 12.04 -15.35 0.84
C VAL A 51 11.30 -16.31 1.75
N SER A 52 11.06 -15.91 3.01
CA SER A 52 10.39 -16.75 4.01
C SER A 52 8.87 -16.75 3.88
N SER A 53 8.28 -15.62 3.50
CA SER A 53 6.83 -15.46 3.35
C SER A 53 6.50 -14.51 2.20
N VAL A 54 5.33 -14.72 1.60
CA VAL A 54 4.79 -13.92 0.50
C VAL A 54 3.34 -13.57 0.79
N ALA A 55 2.98 -12.31 0.64
CA ALA A 55 1.58 -11.89 0.56
C ALA A 55 1.18 -11.73 -0.90
N LEU A 56 -0.06 -12.07 -1.22
CA LEU A 56 -0.59 -11.94 -2.57
C LEU A 56 -1.68 -10.87 -2.62
N THR A 57 -1.76 -10.18 -3.75
CA THR A 57 -2.97 -9.49 -4.18
C THR A 57 -3.47 -10.15 -5.46
N SER A 58 -4.79 -10.18 -5.64
CA SER A 58 -5.41 -10.65 -6.87
C SER A 58 -6.69 -9.87 -7.13
N ASP A 59 -6.99 -9.67 -8.39
CA ASP A 59 -8.18 -8.98 -8.85
C ASP A 59 -8.54 -9.47 -10.25
N ILE A 60 -9.78 -9.22 -10.71
CA ILE A 60 -10.30 -9.59 -12.03
C ILE A 60 -10.65 -8.32 -12.80
N TRP A 61 -10.14 -8.22 -14.00
CA TRP A 61 -10.41 -7.12 -14.92
C TRP A 61 -11.04 -7.61 -16.21
N SER A 62 -12.11 -6.89 -16.62
CA SER A 62 -12.76 -7.10 -17.90
C SER A 62 -12.25 -6.10 -18.93
N GLY A 63 -11.52 -6.58 -19.90
CA GLY A 63 -10.97 -5.77 -20.99
C GLY A 63 -12.03 -5.32 -22.00
N ASN A 64 -11.71 -4.27 -22.76
CA ASN A 64 -12.57 -3.75 -23.84
C ASN A 64 -12.89 -4.80 -24.94
N ALA A 65 -12.08 -5.86 -25.02
CA ALA A 65 -12.27 -6.98 -25.95
C ALA A 65 -13.25 -8.06 -25.44
N LYS A 66 -13.86 -7.86 -24.26
CA LYS A 66 -14.67 -8.85 -23.51
C LYS A 66 -13.86 -10.09 -23.10
N GLU A 67 -12.59 -9.92 -22.88
CA GLU A 67 -11.72 -10.91 -22.28
C GLU A 67 -11.47 -10.52 -20.83
N ASP A 68 -11.65 -11.46 -19.91
CA ASP A 68 -11.45 -11.26 -18.50
C ASP A 68 -10.12 -11.88 -18.08
N TYR A 69 -9.31 -11.11 -17.34
CA TYR A 69 -8.03 -11.55 -16.83
C TYR A 69 -7.99 -11.48 -15.31
N LEU A 70 -7.41 -12.52 -14.68
CA LEU A 70 -7.09 -12.53 -13.27
C LEU A 70 -5.59 -12.28 -13.12
N SER A 71 -5.25 -11.27 -12.34
CA SER A 71 -3.87 -10.99 -11.94
C SER A 71 -3.54 -11.67 -10.61
N VAL A 72 -2.31 -12.13 -10.45
CA VAL A 72 -1.73 -12.56 -9.17
C VAL A 72 -0.41 -11.83 -8.99
N VAL A 73 -0.34 -11.02 -7.94
CA VAL A 73 0.83 -10.19 -7.63
C VAL A 73 1.39 -10.61 -6.29
N ALA A 74 2.68 -10.88 -6.23
CA ALA A 74 3.41 -11.20 -5.01
C ALA A 74 4.01 -9.93 -4.40
N HIS A 75 3.90 -9.84 -3.08
CA HIS A 75 4.54 -8.86 -2.22
C HIS A 75 5.44 -9.60 -1.23
N PHE A 76 6.68 -9.18 -1.10
CA PHE A 76 7.63 -9.79 -0.19
C PHE A 76 8.71 -8.80 0.21
N VAL A 77 9.36 -9.07 1.34
CA VAL A 77 10.51 -8.29 1.79
C VAL A 77 11.78 -9.08 1.45
N ASN A 78 12.68 -8.45 0.69
CA ASN A 78 13.93 -9.05 0.24
C ASN A 78 14.98 -9.15 1.38
N ALA A 79 16.18 -9.66 1.08
CA ALA A 79 17.26 -9.82 2.04
C ALA A 79 17.75 -8.49 2.64
N ASP A 80 17.61 -7.40 1.90
CA ASP A 80 18.01 -6.04 2.28
C ASP A 80 16.89 -5.29 3.02
N TRP A 81 15.83 -5.99 3.42
CA TRP A 81 14.65 -5.45 4.08
C TRP A 81 13.89 -4.39 3.28
N GLN A 82 13.92 -4.51 1.95
CA GLN A 82 13.13 -3.69 1.06
C GLN A 82 11.85 -4.43 0.65
N LEU A 83 10.74 -3.72 0.64
CA LEU A 83 9.48 -4.24 0.12
C LEU A 83 9.55 -4.30 -1.41
N GLU A 84 9.20 -5.45 -1.94
CA GLU A 84 9.21 -5.77 -3.36
C GLU A 84 7.84 -6.23 -3.83
N LYS A 85 7.52 -5.91 -5.07
CA LYS A 85 6.30 -6.35 -5.76
C LYS A 85 6.68 -7.00 -7.09
N ARG A 86 6.04 -8.14 -7.44
CA ARG A 86 6.21 -8.80 -8.75
C ARG A 86 4.88 -9.40 -9.20
N ILE A 87 4.48 -9.15 -10.44
CA ILE A 87 3.37 -9.87 -11.05
C ILE A 87 3.84 -11.31 -11.32
N LEU A 88 3.12 -12.29 -10.78
CA LEU A 88 3.39 -13.72 -10.97
C LEU A 88 2.57 -14.32 -12.10
N GLY A 89 1.38 -13.80 -12.36
CA GLY A 89 0.51 -14.31 -13.42
C GLY A 89 -0.55 -13.32 -13.83
N LEU A 90 -0.93 -13.43 -15.10
CA LEU A 90 -2.04 -12.71 -15.70
C LEU A 90 -2.85 -13.72 -16.53
N ARG A 91 -3.78 -14.40 -15.86
CA ARG A 91 -4.48 -15.55 -16.44
C ARG A 91 -5.80 -15.13 -17.08
N LEU A 92 -6.00 -15.50 -18.34
CA LEU A 92 -7.32 -15.38 -18.98
C LEU A 92 -8.35 -16.22 -18.23
N ILE A 93 -9.51 -15.64 -17.93
CA ILE A 93 -10.69 -16.35 -17.42
C ILE A 93 -11.69 -16.46 -18.56
N ASP A 94 -11.77 -17.62 -19.15
CA ASP A 94 -12.71 -17.98 -20.23
C ASP A 94 -13.96 -18.70 -19.70
N VAL A 95 -14.13 -18.70 -18.38
CA VAL A 95 -15.20 -19.38 -17.63
C VAL A 95 -15.85 -18.40 -16.65
N SER A 96 -16.94 -18.82 -16.00
CA SER A 96 -17.63 -17.99 -15.01
C SER A 96 -16.72 -17.58 -13.85
N HIS A 97 -16.89 -16.35 -13.33
CA HIS A 97 -16.14 -15.80 -12.17
C HIS A 97 -16.67 -16.38 -10.85
N ASN A 98 -16.72 -17.71 -10.74
CA ASN A 98 -17.10 -18.38 -9.50
C ASN A 98 -15.89 -18.62 -8.59
N ALA A 99 -16.16 -19.01 -7.35
CA ALA A 99 -15.13 -19.21 -6.34
C ALA A 99 -14.12 -20.30 -6.73
N GLU A 100 -14.59 -21.35 -7.38
CA GLU A 100 -13.79 -22.50 -7.81
C GLU A 100 -12.74 -22.08 -8.84
N ASN A 101 -13.17 -21.40 -9.88
CA ASN A 101 -12.29 -20.96 -10.96
C ASN A 101 -11.26 -19.92 -10.48
N ILE A 102 -11.67 -18.99 -9.59
CA ILE A 102 -10.76 -18.02 -8.98
C ILE A 102 -9.70 -18.75 -8.15
N ALA A 103 -10.10 -19.64 -7.26
CA ALA A 103 -9.18 -20.39 -6.41
C ALA A 103 -8.22 -21.25 -7.22
N GLU A 104 -8.71 -21.95 -8.26
CA GLU A 104 -7.89 -22.76 -9.16
C GLU A 104 -6.82 -21.94 -9.88
N ARG A 105 -7.18 -20.77 -10.44
CA ARG A 105 -6.24 -19.90 -11.15
C ARG A 105 -5.15 -19.36 -10.20
N ILE A 106 -5.54 -18.90 -9.01
CA ILE A 106 -4.57 -18.46 -7.99
C ILE A 106 -3.65 -19.62 -7.58
N THR A 107 -4.21 -20.80 -7.30
CA THR A 107 -3.43 -21.99 -6.90
C THR A 107 -2.45 -22.41 -8.00
N SER A 108 -2.87 -22.40 -9.26
CA SER A 108 -2.00 -22.70 -10.40
C SER A 108 -0.79 -21.76 -10.46
N VAL A 109 -1.01 -20.45 -10.29
CA VAL A 109 0.09 -19.47 -10.29
C VAL A 109 1.02 -19.69 -9.09
N ILE A 110 0.47 -19.92 -7.88
CA ILE A 110 1.26 -20.22 -6.68
C ILE A 110 2.16 -21.45 -6.90
N ALA A 111 1.59 -22.52 -7.48
CA ALA A 111 2.32 -23.75 -7.77
C ALA A 111 3.43 -23.54 -8.81
N ASP A 112 3.18 -22.74 -9.84
CA ASP A 112 4.14 -22.40 -10.89
C ASP A 112 5.44 -21.76 -10.36
N TYR A 113 5.37 -21.09 -9.20
CA TYR A 113 6.53 -20.45 -8.54
C TYR A 113 6.98 -21.19 -7.27
N GLY A 114 6.36 -22.34 -6.93
CA GLY A 114 6.72 -23.14 -5.75
C GLY A 114 6.48 -22.43 -4.42
N LEU A 115 5.37 -21.66 -4.31
CA LEU A 115 5.07 -20.80 -3.15
C LEU A 115 4.01 -21.38 -2.20
N THR A 116 3.54 -22.61 -2.39
CA THR A 116 2.40 -23.18 -1.67
C THR A 116 2.56 -23.14 -0.14
N ASP A 117 3.76 -23.28 0.36
CA ASP A 117 4.11 -23.28 1.79
C ASP A 117 4.58 -21.91 2.32
N LYS A 118 4.61 -20.88 1.45
CA LYS A 118 5.11 -19.55 1.77
C LYS A 118 4.03 -18.46 1.80
N ILE A 119 2.80 -18.78 1.41
CA ILE A 119 1.73 -17.78 1.37
C ILE A 119 1.29 -17.43 2.80
N PHE A 120 1.42 -16.16 3.15
CA PHE A 120 1.04 -15.62 4.45
C PHE A 120 -0.35 -14.99 4.43
N ALA A 121 -0.65 -14.20 3.39
CA ALA A 121 -1.94 -13.54 3.22
C ALA A 121 -2.29 -13.40 1.74
N VAL A 122 -3.60 -13.29 1.47
CA VAL A 122 -4.16 -12.98 0.14
C VAL A 122 -5.15 -11.84 0.32
N THR A 123 -4.88 -10.70 -0.31
CA THR A 123 -5.75 -9.53 -0.31
C THR A 123 -6.57 -9.53 -1.59
N LEU A 124 -7.90 -9.52 -1.45
CA LEU A 124 -8.88 -9.52 -2.54
C LEU A 124 -9.90 -8.38 -2.33
N ASP A 125 -10.64 -8.05 -3.36
CA ASP A 125 -11.80 -7.17 -3.20
C ASP A 125 -12.91 -7.83 -2.36
N ASN A 126 -13.95 -7.06 -2.03
CA ASN A 126 -15.02 -7.52 -1.13
C ASN A 126 -16.14 -8.32 -1.84
N ALA A 127 -15.92 -8.82 -3.06
CA ALA A 127 -16.90 -9.65 -3.76
C ALA A 127 -17.15 -10.97 -3.03
N ALA A 128 -18.41 -11.40 -2.99
CA ALA A 128 -18.81 -12.65 -2.32
C ALA A 128 -18.12 -13.89 -2.93
N ALA A 129 -17.81 -13.86 -4.23
CA ALA A 129 -17.07 -14.94 -4.89
C ALA A 129 -15.64 -15.06 -4.33
N ASN A 130 -14.96 -13.94 -4.08
CA ASN A 130 -13.62 -13.88 -3.52
C ASN A 130 -13.56 -14.43 -2.08
N THR A 131 -14.55 -14.08 -1.24
CA THR A 131 -14.64 -14.67 0.11
C THR A 131 -14.78 -16.20 0.06
N ARG A 132 -15.59 -16.73 -0.89
CA ARG A 132 -15.72 -18.19 -1.06
C ARG A 132 -14.47 -18.84 -1.65
N ALA A 133 -13.77 -18.15 -2.57
CA ALA A 133 -12.51 -18.63 -3.13
C ALA A 133 -11.43 -18.79 -2.05
N ILE A 134 -11.33 -17.86 -1.11
CA ILE A 134 -10.41 -17.96 0.04
C ILE A 134 -10.70 -19.21 0.89
N ASN A 135 -11.96 -19.58 1.10
CA ASN A 135 -12.30 -20.80 1.84
C ASN A 135 -11.74 -22.05 1.15
N GLN A 136 -11.69 -22.07 -0.17
CA GLN A 136 -11.07 -23.16 -0.94
C GLN A 136 -9.54 -23.10 -0.86
N LEU A 137 -8.97 -21.92 -0.98
CA LEU A 137 -7.52 -21.72 -0.82
C LEU A 137 -7.03 -22.16 0.57
N ASN A 138 -7.82 -21.98 1.63
CA ASN A 138 -7.49 -22.45 2.98
C ASN A 138 -7.24 -23.96 3.05
N HIS A 139 -7.83 -24.76 2.18
CA HIS A 139 -7.62 -26.21 2.14
C HIS A 139 -6.32 -26.60 1.43
N VAL A 140 -5.83 -25.74 0.54
CA VAL A 140 -4.61 -25.98 -0.26
C VAL A 140 -3.39 -25.31 0.38
N LEU A 141 -3.57 -24.10 0.94
CA LEU A 141 -2.52 -23.28 1.52
C LEU A 141 -2.45 -23.51 3.03
N SER A 142 -1.65 -24.47 3.44
CA SER A 142 -1.39 -24.75 4.86
C SER A 142 -0.34 -23.80 5.44
N GLY A 143 -0.58 -22.50 5.37
CA GLY A 143 0.37 -21.48 5.86
C GLY A 143 0.91 -21.80 7.26
N TYR A 144 2.17 -21.44 7.53
CA TYR A 144 2.85 -21.82 8.77
C TYR A 144 2.31 -21.14 10.04
N VAL A 145 1.43 -20.17 9.91
CA VAL A 145 0.65 -19.58 11.03
C VAL A 145 -0.81 -20.03 11.03
N GLY A 146 -1.19 -20.92 10.12
CA GLY A 146 -2.59 -21.29 9.88
C GLY A 146 -3.33 -20.24 9.05
N SER A 147 -4.66 -20.32 9.03
CA SER A 147 -5.51 -19.46 8.18
C SER A 147 -5.84 -18.08 8.76
N LEU A 148 -5.35 -17.74 9.96
CA LEU A 148 -5.74 -16.51 10.67
C LEU A 148 -5.55 -15.24 9.84
N PHE A 149 -4.46 -15.16 9.08
CA PHE A 149 -4.13 -13.98 8.28
C PHE A 149 -4.37 -14.17 6.78
N LEU A 150 -4.83 -15.35 6.36
CA LEU A 150 -4.89 -15.66 4.94
C LEU A 150 -5.79 -14.72 4.16
N HIS A 151 -6.96 -14.37 4.67
CA HIS A 151 -7.90 -13.49 3.99
C HIS A 151 -7.79 -12.05 4.46
N GLN A 152 -7.42 -11.16 3.55
CA GLN A 152 -7.51 -9.71 3.76
C GLN A 152 -8.45 -9.08 2.73
N ARG A 153 -9.26 -8.12 3.19
CA ARG A 153 -10.17 -7.36 2.32
C ARG A 153 -9.49 -6.07 1.88
N CYS A 154 -9.60 -5.75 0.61
CA CYS A 154 -9.07 -4.50 0.08
C CYS A 154 -9.70 -3.28 0.77
N ALA A 155 -8.89 -2.50 1.49
CA ALA A 155 -9.34 -1.33 2.22
C ALA A 155 -9.75 -0.19 1.27
N CYS A 156 -9.04 0.02 0.17
CA CYS A 156 -9.40 1.00 -0.85
C CYS A 156 -10.75 0.67 -1.49
N HIS A 157 -11.06 -0.62 -1.71
CA HIS A 157 -12.39 -1.02 -2.15
C HIS A 157 -13.47 -0.73 -1.09
N ILE A 158 -13.17 -0.89 0.21
CA ILE A 158 -14.09 -0.49 1.29
C ILE A 158 -14.34 1.01 1.26
N ILE A 159 -13.29 1.84 1.10
CA ILE A 159 -13.46 3.29 0.95
C ILE A 159 -14.31 3.62 -0.27
N ASN A 160 -14.07 2.97 -1.42
CA ASN A 160 -14.91 3.15 -2.61
C ASN A 160 -16.40 2.87 -2.31
N LEU A 161 -16.70 1.82 -1.55
CA LEU A 161 -18.09 1.49 -1.16
C LEU A 161 -18.70 2.53 -0.19
N ILE A 162 -17.88 3.07 0.73
CA ILE A 162 -18.31 4.13 1.66
C ILE A 162 -18.63 5.40 0.89
N VAL A 163 -17.71 5.86 0.03
CA VAL A 163 -17.88 7.10 -0.74
C VAL A 163 -19.02 6.96 -1.74
N LYS A 164 -19.16 5.82 -2.42
CA LYS A 164 -20.29 5.57 -3.34
C LYS A 164 -21.66 5.67 -2.65
N ALA A 165 -21.78 5.24 -1.40
CA ALA A 165 -23.03 5.40 -0.65
C ALA A 165 -23.42 6.87 -0.50
N GLY A 166 -22.46 7.77 -0.34
CA GLY A 166 -22.67 9.22 -0.35
C GLY A 166 -22.95 9.79 -1.74
N LEU A 167 -22.16 9.35 -2.75
CA LEU A 167 -22.29 9.80 -4.14
C LEU A 167 -23.68 9.51 -4.74
N GLU A 168 -24.34 8.44 -4.33
CA GLU A 168 -25.71 8.15 -4.80
C GLU A 168 -26.70 9.27 -4.43
N VAL A 169 -26.51 9.91 -3.27
CA VAL A 169 -27.33 11.08 -2.86
C VAL A 169 -27.03 12.29 -3.74
N PHE A 170 -25.77 12.46 -4.15
CA PHE A 170 -25.30 13.56 -4.99
C PHE A 170 -25.50 13.35 -6.49
N LYS A 171 -25.94 12.19 -6.91
CA LYS A 171 -26.07 11.80 -8.31
C LYS A 171 -26.79 12.81 -9.20
N PRO A 172 -27.93 13.43 -8.78
CA PRO A 172 -28.62 14.44 -9.60
C PRO A 172 -27.75 15.68 -9.86
N MET A 173 -27.04 16.15 -8.85
CA MET A 173 -26.17 17.33 -8.95
C MET A 173 -24.94 17.04 -9.82
N LEU A 174 -24.26 15.91 -9.60
CA LEU A 174 -23.14 15.49 -10.43
C LEU A 174 -23.56 15.31 -11.89
N GLY A 175 -24.83 14.90 -12.13
CA GLY A 175 -25.43 14.80 -13.45
C GLY A 175 -25.44 16.14 -14.21
N ALA A 176 -25.65 17.26 -13.54
CA ALA A 176 -25.59 18.60 -14.14
C ALA A 176 -24.16 18.93 -14.61
N PHE A 177 -23.13 18.66 -13.79
CA PHE A 177 -21.72 18.86 -14.16
C PHE A 177 -21.32 17.93 -15.32
N ARG A 178 -21.66 16.65 -15.27
CA ARG A 178 -21.42 15.68 -16.33
C ARG A 178 -22.05 16.12 -17.65
N SER A 179 -23.29 16.63 -17.59
CA SER A 179 -24.02 17.14 -18.75
C SER A 179 -23.32 18.38 -19.33
N ALA A 180 -22.85 19.29 -18.49
CA ALA A 180 -22.13 20.49 -18.90
C ALA A 180 -20.79 20.16 -19.58
N ILE A 181 -20.00 19.25 -18.98
CA ILE A 181 -18.74 18.79 -19.56
C ILE A 181 -18.98 18.04 -20.87
N SER A 182 -19.99 17.15 -20.91
CA SER A 182 -20.36 16.43 -22.13
C SER A 182 -20.81 17.38 -23.25
N PHE A 183 -21.57 18.42 -22.90
CA PHE A 183 -21.99 19.44 -23.86
C PHE A 183 -20.78 20.15 -24.45
N LEU A 184 -19.82 20.59 -23.63
CA LEU A 184 -18.59 21.23 -24.10
C LEU A 184 -17.80 20.29 -25.02
N ASN A 185 -17.60 19.03 -24.60
CA ASN A 185 -16.74 18.07 -25.30
C ASN A 185 -17.40 17.45 -26.54
N SER A 186 -18.70 17.62 -26.73
CA SER A 186 -19.46 16.96 -27.84
C SER A 186 -19.22 17.54 -29.23
N SER A 187 -18.54 18.69 -29.37
CA SER A 187 -18.30 19.34 -30.64
C SER A 187 -16.97 20.09 -30.68
N ASN A 188 -16.18 19.85 -31.72
CA ASN A 188 -14.93 20.60 -31.94
C ASN A 188 -15.18 22.12 -32.06
N GLN A 189 -16.34 22.53 -32.56
CA GLN A 189 -16.71 23.95 -32.65
C GLN A 189 -16.90 24.56 -31.25
N ARG A 190 -17.55 23.82 -30.31
CA ARG A 190 -17.71 24.28 -28.93
C ARG A 190 -16.38 24.34 -28.19
N ILE A 191 -15.52 23.35 -28.38
CA ILE A 191 -14.17 23.34 -27.82
C ILE A 191 -13.39 24.54 -28.34
N ALA A 192 -13.45 24.86 -29.66
CA ALA A 192 -12.80 26.03 -30.24
C ALA A 192 -13.37 27.35 -29.72
N ALA A 193 -14.71 27.45 -29.58
CA ALA A 193 -15.36 28.62 -28.99
C ALA A 193 -14.96 28.84 -27.53
N TYR A 194 -14.93 27.77 -26.74
CA TYR A 194 -14.47 27.82 -25.34
C TYR A 194 -12.99 28.23 -25.25
N LYS A 195 -12.13 27.65 -26.10
CA LYS A 195 -10.73 28.04 -26.24
C LYS A 195 -10.56 29.55 -26.47
N SER A 196 -11.30 30.07 -27.48
CA SER A 196 -11.27 31.49 -27.79
C SER A 196 -11.80 32.37 -26.66
N TYR A 197 -12.82 31.90 -25.94
CA TYR A 197 -13.36 32.60 -24.78
C TYR A 197 -12.36 32.63 -23.63
N CYS A 198 -11.71 31.51 -23.27
CA CYS A 198 -10.67 31.45 -22.24
C CYS A 198 -9.53 32.42 -22.55
N ILE A 199 -9.03 32.43 -23.80
CA ILE A 199 -7.97 33.36 -24.23
C ILE A 199 -8.42 34.83 -24.06
N ALA A 200 -9.66 35.15 -24.43
CA ALA A 200 -10.20 36.50 -24.30
C ALA A 200 -10.30 36.99 -22.86
N VAL A 201 -10.54 36.10 -21.91
CA VAL A 201 -10.58 36.43 -20.46
C VAL A 201 -9.24 36.24 -19.75
N GLY A 202 -8.17 35.84 -20.48
CA GLY A 202 -6.82 35.67 -19.93
C GLY A 202 -6.58 34.35 -19.19
N GLU A 203 -7.43 33.35 -19.39
CA GLU A 203 -7.25 32.02 -18.82
C GLU A 203 -6.62 31.05 -19.82
N ARG A 204 -5.84 30.10 -19.30
CA ARG A 204 -5.29 29.01 -20.11
C ARG A 204 -6.40 28.01 -20.47
N PRO A 205 -6.71 27.81 -21.77
CA PRO A 205 -7.80 26.94 -22.17
C PRO A 205 -7.47 25.47 -21.90
N ARG A 206 -8.46 24.72 -21.40
CA ARG A 206 -8.37 23.27 -21.19
C ARG A 206 -9.69 22.56 -21.52
N LYS A 207 -9.62 21.25 -21.72
CA LYS A 207 -10.77 20.34 -21.67
C LYS A 207 -10.98 19.82 -20.27
N PHE A 208 -12.16 19.26 -20.02
CA PHE A 208 -12.47 18.62 -18.76
C PHE A 208 -12.79 17.15 -19.01
N GLY A 209 -12.19 16.26 -18.19
CA GLY A 209 -12.49 14.84 -18.18
C GLY A 209 -13.85 14.56 -17.54
N LEU A 210 -14.52 13.52 -18.01
CA LEU A 210 -15.68 12.96 -17.33
C LEU A 210 -15.22 11.91 -16.35
N ASP A 211 -15.88 11.84 -15.23
CA ASP A 211 -15.66 10.79 -14.26
C ASP A 211 -16.20 9.42 -14.73
N MET A 212 -15.77 8.37 -14.06
CA MET A 212 -16.17 6.99 -14.30
C MET A 212 -17.00 6.48 -13.12
N ASP A 213 -18.20 5.96 -13.38
CA ASP A 213 -19.11 5.48 -12.33
C ASP A 213 -18.50 4.37 -11.43
N VAL A 214 -17.50 3.65 -11.94
CA VAL A 214 -16.87 2.53 -11.21
C VAL A 214 -15.84 2.99 -10.17
N ARG A 215 -15.21 4.15 -10.38
CA ARG A 215 -14.12 4.68 -9.54
C ARG A 215 -14.48 6.06 -9.00
N TRP A 216 -14.76 6.17 -7.71
CA TRP A 216 -15.11 7.44 -7.06
C TRP A 216 -14.00 8.50 -7.13
N ASN A 217 -12.73 8.07 -7.18
CA ASN A 217 -11.58 8.98 -7.33
C ASN A 217 -11.70 9.83 -8.59
N SER A 218 -12.26 9.29 -9.68
CA SER A 218 -12.49 10.04 -10.90
C SER A 218 -13.48 11.20 -10.72
N THR A 219 -14.48 11.04 -9.84
CA THR A 219 -15.41 12.13 -9.48
C THR A 219 -14.69 13.24 -8.71
N TYR A 220 -13.83 12.86 -7.75
CA TYR A 220 -12.99 13.82 -7.03
C TYR A 220 -12.07 14.59 -7.99
N LEU A 221 -11.37 13.89 -8.89
CA LEU A 221 -10.49 14.50 -9.89
C LEU A 221 -11.25 15.39 -10.87
N MET A 222 -12.44 14.98 -11.32
CA MET A 222 -13.30 15.83 -12.16
C MET A 222 -13.59 17.17 -11.46
N LEU A 223 -13.96 17.15 -10.18
CA LEU A 223 -14.21 18.37 -9.40
C LEU A 223 -12.91 19.16 -9.14
N LYS A 224 -11.81 18.51 -8.77
CA LYS A 224 -10.49 19.11 -8.55
C LYS A 224 -10.06 19.99 -9.73
N HIS A 225 -10.26 19.48 -10.94
CA HIS A 225 -9.84 20.18 -12.15
C HIS A 225 -10.88 21.14 -12.73
N LEU A 226 -12.15 21.01 -12.35
CA LEU A 226 -13.23 21.89 -12.83
C LEU A 226 -13.39 23.13 -11.93
N LEU A 227 -13.34 22.96 -10.60
CA LEU A 227 -13.61 24.05 -9.63
C LEU A 227 -12.75 25.30 -9.83
N PRO A 228 -11.43 25.22 -10.13
CA PRO A 228 -10.60 26.39 -10.40
C PRO A 228 -11.07 27.22 -11.60
N HIS A 229 -11.82 26.60 -12.53
CA HIS A 229 -12.33 27.23 -13.75
C HIS A 229 -13.82 27.61 -13.66
N LYS A 230 -14.41 27.57 -12.45
CA LYS A 230 -15.83 27.84 -12.15
C LYS A 230 -16.37 29.07 -12.89
N ALA A 231 -15.68 30.21 -12.77
CA ALA A 231 -16.16 31.48 -13.32
C ALA A 231 -16.29 31.41 -14.86
N THR A 232 -15.22 31.03 -15.54
CA THR A 232 -15.15 30.97 -17.00
C THR A 232 -16.06 29.88 -17.56
N PHE A 233 -16.04 28.70 -16.95
CA PHE A 233 -16.86 27.56 -17.36
C PHE A 233 -18.36 27.85 -17.17
N SER A 234 -18.76 28.42 -16.01
CA SER A 234 -20.16 28.73 -15.72
C SER A 234 -20.75 29.73 -16.71
N VAL A 235 -20.04 30.83 -16.99
CA VAL A 235 -20.51 31.86 -17.95
C VAL A 235 -20.64 31.27 -19.36
N PHE A 236 -19.66 30.48 -19.81
CA PHE A 236 -19.70 29.85 -21.12
C PHE A 236 -20.89 28.88 -21.25
N ILE A 237 -21.09 27.99 -20.27
CA ILE A 237 -22.20 27.04 -20.29
C ILE A 237 -23.55 27.76 -20.22
N THR A 238 -23.71 28.75 -19.33
CA THR A 238 -24.96 29.52 -19.20
C THR A 238 -25.31 30.23 -20.51
N THR A 239 -24.29 30.69 -21.27
CA THR A 239 -24.49 31.42 -22.53
C THR A 239 -24.77 30.48 -23.71
N GLN A 240 -24.18 29.32 -23.75
CA GLN A 240 -24.22 28.42 -24.92
C GLN A 240 -25.18 27.22 -24.77
N HIS A 241 -25.47 26.79 -23.53
CA HIS A 241 -26.39 25.67 -23.29
C HIS A 241 -27.83 26.16 -23.22
N PRO A 242 -28.81 25.46 -23.85
CA PRO A 242 -30.22 25.76 -23.68
C PRO A 242 -30.65 25.68 -22.21
N LEU A 243 -31.60 26.50 -21.82
CA LEU A 243 -32.18 26.42 -20.46
C LEU A 243 -32.88 25.06 -20.26
N VAL A 244 -32.71 24.49 -19.08
CA VAL A 244 -33.40 23.28 -18.65
C VAL A 244 -34.49 23.71 -17.66
N ASP A 245 -35.75 23.46 -18.01
CA ASP A 245 -36.92 23.92 -17.24
C ASP A 245 -36.88 25.43 -16.89
N GLY A 246 -36.37 26.23 -17.82
CA GLY A 246 -36.27 27.68 -17.66
C GLY A 246 -35.10 28.15 -16.78
N GLN A 247 -34.24 27.26 -16.35
CA GLN A 247 -33.07 27.57 -15.51
C GLN A 247 -31.76 27.22 -16.22
N PRO A 248 -30.63 27.88 -15.89
CA PRO A 248 -29.31 27.45 -16.32
C PRO A 248 -29.01 26.01 -15.87
N LEU A 249 -28.28 25.26 -16.70
CA LEU A 249 -27.86 23.89 -16.37
C LEU A 249 -27.04 23.82 -15.06
N LEU A 250 -26.16 24.81 -14.85
CA LEU A 250 -25.38 24.98 -13.62
C LEU A 250 -25.81 26.27 -12.91
N THR A 251 -26.18 26.15 -11.65
CA THR A 251 -26.56 27.27 -10.78
C THR A 251 -25.50 27.52 -9.71
N ASP A 252 -25.53 28.68 -9.04
CA ASP A 252 -24.62 28.96 -7.93
C ASP A 252 -24.75 27.93 -6.78
N GLN A 253 -25.94 27.36 -6.59
CA GLN A 253 -26.17 26.29 -5.61
C GLN A 253 -25.39 25.01 -5.99
N HIS A 254 -25.35 24.64 -7.29
CA HIS A 254 -24.56 23.49 -7.73
C HIS A 254 -23.07 23.69 -7.40
N TRP A 255 -22.53 24.88 -7.68
CA TRP A 255 -21.14 25.20 -7.40
C TRP A 255 -20.81 25.22 -5.90
N TYR A 256 -21.66 25.87 -5.09
CA TYR A 256 -21.51 25.94 -3.65
C TYR A 256 -21.43 24.54 -3.02
N VAL A 257 -22.37 23.67 -3.37
CA VAL A 257 -22.41 22.31 -2.85
C VAL A 257 -21.25 21.46 -3.39
N ALA A 258 -20.83 21.67 -4.64
CA ALA A 258 -19.68 20.98 -5.20
C ALA A 258 -18.36 21.33 -4.50
N GLU A 259 -18.18 22.61 -4.11
CA GLU A 259 -17.01 23.05 -3.34
C GLU A 259 -16.95 22.37 -1.96
N ILE A 260 -18.06 22.39 -1.21
CA ILE A 260 -18.14 21.73 0.12
C ILE A 260 -17.88 20.22 -0.01
N PHE A 261 -18.46 19.61 -1.03
CA PHE A 261 -18.32 18.18 -1.25
C PHE A 261 -16.90 17.78 -1.70
N PHE A 262 -16.26 18.60 -2.51
CA PHE A 262 -14.87 18.40 -2.90
C PHE A 262 -13.94 18.42 -1.67
N GLU A 263 -14.05 19.43 -0.81
CA GLU A 263 -13.30 19.52 0.44
C GLU A 263 -13.58 18.33 1.38
N PHE A 264 -14.86 17.89 1.46
CA PHE A 264 -15.22 16.72 2.24
C PHE A 264 -14.60 15.42 1.70
N LEU A 265 -14.49 15.26 0.38
CA LEU A 265 -13.90 14.05 -0.23
C LEU A 265 -12.38 13.97 -0.10
N GLU A 266 -11.69 15.08 0.13
CA GLU A 266 -10.22 15.14 0.18
C GLU A 266 -9.63 14.13 1.18
N GLN A 267 -10.20 14.01 2.39
CA GLN A 267 -9.75 13.04 3.41
C GLN A 267 -9.78 11.59 2.90
N PHE A 268 -10.81 11.23 2.13
CA PHE A 268 -10.92 9.87 1.57
C PHE A 268 -9.91 9.65 0.44
N TYR A 269 -9.66 10.70 -0.37
CA TYR A 269 -8.67 10.65 -1.43
C TYR A 269 -7.26 10.46 -0.87
N ASP A 270 -6.85 11.27 0.09
CA ASP A 270 -5.55 11.18 0.74
C ASP A 270 -5.36 9.81 1.42
N SER A 271 -6.39 9.32 2.12
CA SER A 271 -6.35 7.98 2.73
C SER A 271 -6.19 6.88 1.68
N THR A 272 -6.86 6.99 0.53
CA THR A 272 -6.74 6.03 -0.56
C THR A 272 -5.33 6.06 -1.16
N VAL A 273 -4.78 7.24 -1.43
CA VAL A 273 -3.43 7.41 -1.96
C VAL A 273 -2.39 6.76 -1.04
N VAL A 274 -2.43 7.06 0.26
CA VAL A 274 -1.47 6.49 1.22
C VAL A 274 -1.59 4.97 1.33
N MET A 275 -2.82 4.43 1.34
CA MET A 275 -3.02 2.98 1.45
C MET A 275 -2.73 2.22 0.15
N SER A 276 -2.49 2.91 -0.95
CA SER A 276 -2.17 2.35 -2.26
C SER A 276 -0.67 2.19 -2.51
N GLY A 277 0.18 2.57 -1.57
CA GLY A 277 1.64 2.52 -1.71
C GLY A 277 2.21 1.14 -2.01
N VAL A 278 3.25 1.11 -2.86
CA VAL A 278 3.88 -0.14 -3.35
C VAL A 278 5.18 -0.44 -2.61
N TYR A 279 5.99 0.57 -2.29
CA TYR A 279 7.35 0.40 -1.78
C TYR A 279 7.51 0.65 -0.29
N TYR A 280 6.41 0.80 0.43
CA TYR A 280 6.39 0.90 1.89
C TYR A 280 5.23 0.07 2.48
N PRO A 281 5.37 -0.43 3.71
CA PRO A 281 4.33 -1.18 4.38
C PRO A 281 3.08 -0.33 4.60
N THR A 282 1.94 -0.77 4.09
CA THR A 282 0.64 -0.10 4.26
C THR A 282 -0.17 -0.67 5.43
N SER A 283 0.06 -1.92 5.82
CA SER A 283 -0.67 -2.58 6.91
C SER A 283 -0.59 -1.85 8.27
N PRO A 284 0.54 -1.22 8.69
CA PRO A 284 0.58 -0.49 9.96
C PRO A 284 -0.16 0.86 9.91
N LEU A 285 -0.43 1.39 8.72
CA LEU A 285 -1.05 2.71 8.54
C LEU A 285 -2.59 2.66 8.57
N ILE A 286 -3.19 1.48 8.32
CA ILE A 286 -4.63 1.34 8.11
C ILE A 286 -5.47 1.84 9.28
N LEU A 287 -5.11 1.53 10.54
CA LEU A 287 -5.89 1.94 11.70
C LEU A 287 -5.84 3.45 11.96
N HIS A 288 -4.77 4.11 11.55
CA HIS A 288 -4.69 5.57 11.56
C HIS A 288 -5.73 6.17 10.61
N HIS A 289 -5.76 5.73 9.35
CA HIS A 289 -6.73 6.22 8.36
C HIS A 289 -8.18 5.82 8.70
N VAL A 290 -8.41 4.65 9.28
CA VAL A 290 -9.74 4.26 9.77
C VAL A 290 -10.21 5.22 10.86
N LEU A 291 -9.34 5.61 11.80
CA LEU A 291 -9.67 6.58 12.84
C LEU A 291 -9.93 7.98 12.26
N GLU A 292 -9.12 8.42 11.31
CA GLU A 292 -9.30 9.71 10.64
C GLU A 292 -10.61 9.77 9.87
N ILE A 293 -10.94 8.75 9.08
CA ILE A 293 -12.21 8.65 8.36
C ILE A 293 -13.39 8.63 9.34
N ALA A 294 -13.29 7.86 10.45
CA ALA A 294 -14.35 7.84 11.47
C ALA A 294 -14.56 9.22 12.09
N SER A 295 -13.47 9.92 12.42
CA SER A 295 -13.51 11.27 12.99
C SER A 295 -14.10 12.26 11.99
N HIS A 296 -13.71 12.18 10.73
CA HIS A 296 -14.20 13.02 9.65
C HIS A 296 -15.71 12.84 9.44
N LEU A 297 -16.18 11.61 9.31
CA LEU A 297 -17.62 11.30 9.20
C LEU A 297 -18.41 11.83 10.40
N ASN A 298 -17.86 11.69 11.61
CA ASN A 298 -18.52 12.17 12.83
C ASN A 298 -18.61 13.70 12.90
N ASN A 299 -17.57 14.41 12.43
CA ASN A 299 -17.54 15.86 12.39
C ASN A 299 -18.63 16.45 11.47
N TYR A 300 -18.91 15.78 10.35
CA TYR A 300 -19.90 16.23 9.36
C TYR A 300 -21.29 15.58 9.51
N GLU A 301 -21.51 14.70 10.50
CA GLU A 301 -22.81 14.01 10.70
C GLU A 301 -23.99 14.97 10.91
N ASN A 302 -23.73 16.12 11.50
CA ASN A 302 -24.74 17.16 11.77
C ASN A 302 -24.60 18.39 10.89
N ASP A 303 -23.71 18.36 9.88
CA ASP A 303 -23.58 19.43 8.91
C ASP A 303 -24.87 19.58 8.10
N ARG A 304 -25.29 20.82 7.85
CA ARG A 304 -26.57 21.11 7.20
C ARG A 304 -26.63 20.59 5.76
N GLU A 305 -25.56 20.74 5.02
CA GLU A 305 -25.50 20.43 3.58
C GLU A 305 -25.10 18.98 3.34
N LEU A 306 -24.22 18.42 4.20
CA LEU A 306 -23.62 17.10 4.01
C LEU A 306 -24.30 15.97 4.78
N ARG A 307 -25.16 16.26 5.76
CA ARG A 307 -25.79 15.21 6.60
C ARG A 307 -26.41 14.08 5.77
N SER A 308 -27.14 14.43 4.71
CA SER A 308 -27.82 13.44 3.86
C SER A 308 -26.85 12.50 3.15
N VAL A 309 -25.61 12.94 2.93
CA VAL A 309 -24.50 12.19 2.33
C VAL A 309 -23.76 11.40 3.40
N VAL A 310 -23.45 12.02 4.53
CA VAL A 310 -22.60 11.45 5.58
C VAL A 310 -23.28 10.29 6.30
N VAL A 311 -24.60 10.34 6.52
CA VAL A 311 -25.34 9.26 7.21
C VAL A 311 -25.17 7.91 6.48
N PRO A 312 -25.49 7.75 5.19
CA PRO A 312 -25.27 6.47 4.50
C PRO A 312 -23.79 6.08 4.39
N MET A 313 -22.87 7.04 4.34
CA MET A 313 -21.43 6.76 4.38
C MET A 313 -21.01 6.19 5.74
N LYS A 314 -21.51 6.76 6.85
CA LYS A 314 -21.26 6.29 8.22
C LYS A 314 -21.83 4.89 8.45
N ASP A 315 -23.05 4.62 7.98
CA ASP A 315 -23.64 3.29 8.05
C ASP A 315 -22.79 2.26 7.30
N LYS A 316 -22.29 2.66 6.12
CA LYS A 316 -21.40 1.80 5.32
C LYS A 316 -20.04 1.61 5.98
N PHE A 317 -19.47 2.65 6.58
CA PHE A 317 -18.24 2.56 7.35
C PHE A 317 -18.38 1.57 8.51
N LEU A 318 -19.44 1.67 9.31
CA LEU A 318 -19.68 0.78 10.44
C LEU A 318 -19.88 -0.67 10.00
N GLN A 319 -20.52 -0.92 8.85
CA GLN A 319 -20.67 -2.26 8.29
C GLN A 319 -19.32 -3.01 8.11
N TYR A 320 -18.24 -2.28 7.80
CA TYR A 320 -16.95 -2.89 7.50
C TYR A 320 -15.91 -2.75 8.63
N TRP A 321 -16.03 -1.73 9.48
CA TRP A 321 -15.02 -1.39 10.48
C TRP A 321 -15.50 -1.52 11.93
N CYS A 322 -16.70 -2.10 12.18
CA CYS A 322 -17.06 -2.52 13.53
C CYS A 322 -16.17 -3.66 14.02
N ASP A 323 -15.76 -4.56 13.12
CA ASP A 323 -14.84 -5.64 13.39
C ASP A 323 -13.48 -5.34 12.73
N ILE A 324 -12.46 -5.10 13.55
CA ILE A 324 -11.11 -4.80 13.08
C ILE A 324 -10.39 -6.11 12.76
N PRO A 325 -9.85 -6.30 11.54
CA PRO A 325 -9.06 -7.49 11.23
C PRO A 325 -7.82 -7.63 12.12
N MET A 326 -7.60 -8.82 12.66
CA MET A 326 -6.50 -9.13 13.59
C MET A 326 -5.12 -8.76 13.02
N LEU A 327 -4.91 -8.96 11.72
CA LEU A 327 -3.68 -8.58 11.04
C LEU A 327 -3.34 -7.09 11.21
N TYR A 328 -4.34 -6.21 11.05
CA TYR A 328 -4.12 -4.77 11.16
C TYR A 328 -3.81 -4.33 12.59
N SER A 329 -4.39 -5.03 13.57
CA SER A 329 -4.05 -4.82 14.98
C SER A 329 -2.59 -5.20 15.25
N PHE A 330 -2.13 -6.32 14.71
CA PHE A 330 -0.73 -6.74 14.83
C PHE A 330 0.21 -5.80 14.09
N ALA A 331 -0.13 -5.39 12.88
CA ALA A 331 0.66 -4.44 12.12
C ALA A 331 0.86 -3.11 12.88
N PHE A 332 -0.21 -2.60 13.49
CA PHE A 332 -0.17 -1.37 14.27
C PHE A 332 0.62 -1.54 15.59
N ILE A 333 0.47 -2.67 16.30
CA ILE A 333 1.24 -2.96 17.51
C ILE A 333 2.73 -3.17 17.21
N LEU A 334 3.05 -3.79 16.08
CA LEU A 334 4.42 -4.02 15.63
C LEU A 334 5.07 -2.78 15.00
N ASP A 335 4.34 -1.68 14.88
CA ASP A 335 4.94 -0.36 14.60
C ASP A 335 5.56 0.18 15.92
N PRO A 336 6.89 0.36 15.98
CA PRO A 336 7.57 0.81 17.18
C PRO A 336 7.19 2.23 17.62
N ARG A 337 6.55 3.02 16.75
CA ARG A 337 6.00 4.33 17.11
C ARG A 337 4.70 4.24 17.89
N ALA A 338 3.90 3.20 17.64
CA ALA A 338 2.56 3.02 18.22
C ALA A 338 2.55 2.01 19.37
N LYS A 339 2.99 0.79 19.11
CA LYS A 339 2.97 -0.33 20.03
C LYS A 339 1.59 -0.57 20.65
N LEU A 340 1.53 -1.34 21.72
CA LEU A 340 0.29 -1.63 22.43
C LEU A 340 -0.36 -0.39 23.05
N LYS A 341 0.44 0.59 23.46
CA LYS A 341 -0.06 1.85 24.04
C LYS A 341 -0.83 2.67 23.01
N GLY A 342 -0.27 2.85 21.81
CA GLY A 342 -0.93 3.52 20.70
C GLY A 342 -2.19 2.77 20.26
N PHE A 343 -2.12 1.45 20.15
CA PHE A 343 -3.25 0.60 19.80
C PHE A 343 -4.42 0.76 20.79
N THR A 344 -4.15 0.73 22.11
CA THR A 344 -5.16 0.95 23.14
C THR A 344 -5.82 2.34 22.99
N ASN A 345 -5.05 3.37 22.65
CA ASN A 345 -5.57 4.70 22.44
C ASN A 345 -6.47 4.78 21.18
N VAL A 346 -6.07 4.14 20.08
CA VAL A 346 -6.90 4.08 18.85
C VAL A 346 -8.24 3.40 19.14
N LEU A 347 -8.24 2.26 19.83
CA LEU A 347 -9.48 1.57 20.21
C LEU A 347 -10.38 2.42 21.10
N ARG A 348 -9.81 3.16 22.06
CA ARG A 348 -10.54 4.08 22.94
C ARG A 348 -11.19 5.22 22.12
N LEU A 349 -10.46 5.80 21.16
CA LEU A 349 -10.97 6.86 20.29
C LEU A 349 -12.06 6.35 19.35
N LEU A 350 -11.86 5.17 18.73
CA LEU A 350 -12.90 4.53 17.91
C LEU A 350 -14.16 4.22 18.72
N SER A 351 -14.02 3.76 19.97
CA SER A 351 -15.13 3.54 20.88
C SER A 351 -15.95 4.81 21.13
N GLN A 352 -15.29 5.95 21.28
CA GLN A 352 -15.95 7.25 21.45
C GLN A 352 -16.71 7.70 20.18
N LEU A 353 -16.22 7.34 18.99
CA LEU A 353 -16.81 7.76 17.71
C LEU A 353 -17.97 6.85 17.27
N ASN A 354 -17.92 5.55 17.57
CA ASN A 354 -18.88 4.57 17.08
C ASN A 354 -19.72 3.90 18.19
N GLY A 355 -19.40 4.15 19.47
CA GLY A 355 -20.10 3.59 20.60
C GLY A 355 -19.80 2.12 20.92
N ASN A 356 -18.88 1.47 20.21
CA ASN A 356 -18.52 0.07 20.45
C ASN A 356 -17.53 -0.07 21.62
N ASP A 357 -17.70 -1.12 22.42
CA ASP A 357 -16.70 -1.49 23.45
C ASP A 357 -15.68 -2.46 22.87
N TYR A 358 -14.44 -2.03 22.79
CA TYR A 358 -13.30 -2.83 22.30
C TYR A 358 -12.49 -3.49 23.42
N SER A 359 -12.93 -3.51 24.67
CA SER A 359 -12.18 -4.07 25.80
C SER A 359 -11.91 -5.57 25.65
N CYS A 360 -12.94 -6.32 25.22
CA CYS A 360 -12.80 -7.75 24.93
C CYS A 360 -11.86 -7.98 23.77
N TYR A 361 -11.98 -7.18 22.69
CA TYR A 361 -11.13 -7.28 21.51
C TYR A 361 -9.67 -6.98 21.83
N LEU A 362 -9.36 -5.98 22.67
CA LEU A 362 -8.00 -5.70 23.12
C LEU A 362 -7.38 -6.90 23.85
N THR A 363 -8.18 -7.58 24.67
CA THR A 363 -7.74 -8.77 25.41
C THR A 363 -7.46 -9.94 24.46
N GLU A 364 -8.33 -10.13 23.46
CA GLU A 364 -8.18 -11.14 22.41
C GLU A 364 -6.90 -10.90 21.58
N VAL A 365 -6.69 -9.66 21.11
CA VAL A 365 -5.49 -9.29 20.33
C VAL A 365 -4.20 -9.58 21.10
N ARG A 366 -4.18 -9.28 22.41
CA ARG A 366 -3.01 -9.59 23.26
C ARG A 366 -2.76 -11.08 23.40
N ALA A 367 -3.82 -11.85 23.60
CA ALA A 367 -3.73 -13.31 23.72
C ALA A 367 -3.24 -13.93 22.42
N GLU A 368 -3.86 -13.54 21.30
CA GLU A 368 -3.53 -14.07 19.98
C GLU A 368 -2.13 -13.68 19.51
N LEU A 369 -1.66 -12.46 19.81
CA LEU A 369 -0.29 -12.04 19.53
C LEU A 369 0.73 -12.96 20.25
N SER A 370 0.43 -13.35 21.49
CA SER A 370 1.29 -14.28 22.24
C SER A 370 1.27 -15.69 21.65
N VAL A 371 0.10 -16.16 21.20
CA VAL A 371 -0.06 -17.48 20.53
C VAL A 371 0.70 -17.51 19.20
N ILE A 372 0.55 -16.48 18.38
CA ILE A 372 1.23 -16.39 17.08
C ILE A 372 2.75 -16.28 17.29
N PHE A 373 3.18 -15.45 18.25
CA PHE A 373 4.61 -15.35 18.56
C PHE A 373 5.19 -16.70 19.01
N ALA A 374 4.47 -17.49 19.81
CA ALA A 374 4.90 -18.82 20.22
C ALA A 374 5.07 -19.78 19.01
N LYS A 375 4.16 -19.73 18.02
CA LYS A 375 4.30 -20.50 16.77
C LYS A 375 5.53 -20.09 15.96
N TYR A 376 5.83 -18.78 15.92
CA TYR A 376 7.05 -18.28 15.29
C TYR A 376 8.30 -18.72 16.04
N ASP A 377 8.26 -18.72 17.36
CA ASP A 377 9.36 -19.18 18.19
C ASP A 377 9.64 -20.67 18.02
N GLU A 378 8.62 -21.50 17.94
CA GLU A 378 8.73 -22.93 17.63
C GLU A 378 9.40 -23.14 16.26
N LYS A 379 8.96 -22.40 15.24
CA LYS A 379 9.47 -22.55 13.88
C LYS A 379 10.87 -21.93 13.67
N PHE A 380 11.10 -20.75 14.20
CA PHE A 380 12.29 -19.93 13.92
C PHE A 380 13.23 -19.75 15.14
N GLY A 381 12.90 -20.25 16.31
CA GLY A 381 13.69 -20.08 17.55
C GLY A 381 15.15 -20.56 17.43
N GLY A 382 15.41 -21.48 16.48
CA GLY A 382 16.77 -21.92 16.14
C GLY A 382 17.71 -20.81 15.65
N VAL A 383 17.19 -19.68 15.20
CA VAL A 383 17.99 -18.50 14.82
C VAL A 383 18.80 -17.96 16.01
N ARG A 384 18.29 -18.13 17.25
CA ARG A 384 18.99 -17.76 18.48
C ARG A 384 20.20 -18.67 18.76
N LEU A 385 20.09 -19.96 18.45
CA LEU A 385 21.15 -20.96 18.67
C LEU A 385 22.32 -20.80 17.70
N GLN A 386 22.08 -20.44 16.46
CA GLN A 386 23.13 -20.15 15.48
C GLN A 386 24.03 -18.99 15.89
N ARG A 387 23.50 -18.05 16.68
CA ARG A 387 24.23 -16.90 17.20
C ARG A 387 25.15 -17.28 18.38
N ALA A 388 24.72 -18.22 19.20
CA ALA A 388 25.52 -18.72 20.33
C ALA A 388 26.73 -19.58 19.89
N ALA A 389 26.66 -20.14 18.68
CA ALA A 389 27.70 -21.02 18.13
C ALA A 389 28.81 -20.29 17.38
N GLN A 390 28.72 -18.97 17.13
CA GLN A 390 29.84 -18.21 16.56
C GLN A 390 30.93 -18.02 17.63
N PRO A 391 32.16 -18.53 17.42
CA PRO A 391 33.25 -18.32 18.37
C PRO A 391 33.53 -16.83 18.49
N GLY A 392 33.30 -16.29 19.68
CA GLY A 392 33.65 -14.91 20.00
C GLY A 392 35.14 -14.65 19.73
N PRO A 393 35.53 -13.41 19.42
CA PRO A 393 36.90 -13.08 19.09
C PRO A 393 37.85 -13.59 20.19
N THR A 394 38.81 -14.41 19.76
CA THR A 394 39.80 -15.06 20.59
C THR A 394 40.44 -14.10 21.61
N GLY A 395 40.64 -14.57 22.84
CA GLY A 395 40.94 -13.89 24.09
C GLY A 395 41.93 -12.72 24.17
N LYS A 396 42.64 -12.35 23.08
CA LYS A 396 43.56 -11.19 23.08
C LYS A 396 42.87 -9.82 22.97
N ARG A 397 41.65 -9.76 22.40
CA ARG A 397 40.87 -8.51 22.33
C ARG A 397 40.10 -8.20 23.64
N LYS A 398 39.67 -9.22 24.40
CA LYS A 398 38.98 -9.01 25.68
C LYS A 398 39.88 -8.37 26.74
N THR A 399 41.18 -8.67 26.73
CA THR A 399 42.14 -8.08 27.66
C THR A 399 42.45 -6.62 27.37
N ALA A 400 42.45 -6.19 26.12
CA ALA A 400 42.67 -4.79 25.76
C ALA A 400 41.48 -3.89 26.17
N TRP A 401 40.24 -4.33 25.90
CA TRP A 401 39.03 -3.58 26.28
C TRP A 401 38.78 -3.58 27.80
N GLY A 402 39.11 -4.69 28.52
CA GLY A 402 39.04 -4.76 29.97
C GLY A 402 40.00 -3.77 30.65
N ARG A 403 41.15 -3.46 30.05
CA ARG A 403 42.09 -2.44 30.57
C ARG A 403 41.64 -1.00 30.31
N ILE A 404 40.82 -0.79 29.29
CA ILE A 404 40.35 0.55 28.94
C ILE A 404 39.10 0.95 29.73
N PHE A 405 38.23 -0.03 30.04
CA PHE A 405 36.92 0.24 30.68
C PHE A 405 36.71 -0.50 32.02
N GLY A 406 37.62 -1.36 32.45
CA GLY A 406 37.57 -2.07 33.72
C GLY A 406 38.27 -1.25 34.79
N GLY A 407 37.53 -0.57 35.64
CA GLY A 407 38.05 -0.08 36.92
C GLY A 407 38.49 -1.26 37.78
N GLU A 408 39.62 -1.13 38.41
CA GLU A 408 40.25 -2.11 39.28
C GLU A 408 39.29 -2.63 40.37
N SER A 409 38.95 -3.89 40.33
CA SER A 409 38.49 -4.63 41.49
C SER A 409 39.62 -5.55 41.95
N SER A 410 40.47 -5.02 42.80
CA SER A 410 41.45 -5.80 43.53
C SER A 410 40.74 -6.52 44.67
N SER A 411 40.73 -7.85 44.61
CA SER A 411 40.50 -8.74 45.73
C SER A 411 41.82 -8.95 46.47
N SER A 412 41.95 -8.50 47.69
CA SER A 412 42.71 -9.16 48.77
C SER A 412 42.43 -8.45 50.07
N GLY A 413 42.12 -9.25 51.12
CA GLY A 413 41.76 -8.79 52.44
C GLY A 413 42.95 -8.32 53.25
N SER A 414 42.62 -7.60 54.21
CA SER A 414 43.02 -7.57 55.66
C SER A 414 43.11 -6.15 56.20
N SER A 415 42.27 -5.96 57.18
CA SER A 415 42.40 -5.21 58.45
C SER A 415 43.23 -3.93 58.57
N LEU A 416 42.57 -3.00 59.24
CA LEU A 416 42.97 -2.09 60.29
C LEU A 416 42.83 -0.58 60.05
N SER A 417 41.87 -0.09 60.81
CA SER A 417 41.90 1.13 61.68
C SER A 417 42.33 2.50 61.08
N GLY A 418 41.46 3.46 61.30
CA GLY A 418 41.99 4.73 61.82
C GLY A 418 41.49 6.02 61.19
N THR A 419 40.51 6.61 61.84
CA THR A 419 40.37 8.05 62.15
C THR A 419 40.26 9.15 61.09
N THR A 420 39.10 9.75 61.12
CA THR A 420 38.77 11.19 61.37
C THR A 420 39.01 12.27 60.35
N LEU A 421 37.91 13.01 60.19
CA LEU A 421 37.75 14.48 60.08
C LEU A 421 38.03 15.21 58.75
N GLY A 422 37.02 15.93 58.37
CA GLY A 422 37.17 17.15 57.61
C GLY A 422 35.97 17.56 56.77
N SER A 423 34.99 18.17 57.43
CA SER A 423 33.97 18.98 56.79
C SER A 423 34.60 20.20 56.10
N VAL A 424 34.06 20.67 54.98
CA VAL A 424 33.74 22.10 54.74
C VAL A 424 32.73 22.23 53.56
N THR A 425 31.76 23.04 53.81
CA THR A 425 30.68 23.60 53.00
C THR A 425 31.18 24.46 51.84
N SER A 426 30.45 24.54 50.72
CA SER A 426 29.78 25.74 50.27
C SER A 426 29.07 25.61 48.90
N LEU A 427 27.85 25.97 48.90
CA LEU A 427 27.00 26.75 47.98
C LEU A 427 27.46 26.99 46.53
N GLY A 428 26.50 26.77 45.60
CA GLY A 428 26.49 27.47 44.31
C GLY A 428 25.61 26.87 43.25
N SER A 429 24.36 27.32 43.21
CA SER A 429 23.43 27.54 42.06
C SER A 429 23.52 26.73 40.79
N GLY A 430 22.46 26.04 40.52
CA GLY A 430 21.58 25.99 39.37
C GLY A 430 22.09 25.83 37.95
N SER A 431 21.80 24.73 37.36
CA SER A 431 21.35 24.63 35.95
C SER A 431 20.73 23.27 35.74
N THR A 432 19.47 23.29 35.34
CA THR A 432 18.69 22.15 34.90
C THR A 432 19.25 21.60 33.58
N SER A 433 19.77 20.41 33.57
CA SER A 433 19.96 19.61 32.36
C SER A 433 19.28 18.28 32.55
N SER A 434 18.28 18.05 31.74
CA SER A 434 17.50 16.84 31.62
C SER A 434 18.40 15.64 31.29
N LEU A 435 18.64 14.79 32.26
CA LEU A 435 19.22 13.48 32.04
C LEU A 435 18.20 12.55 31.37
N HIS A 436 18.32 12.40 30.05
CA HIS A 436 17.68 11.32 29.33
C HIS A 436 18.22 9.99 29.84
N ARG A 437 17.35 9.25 30.49
CA ARG A 437 17.60 7.91 31.00
C ARG A 437 17.67 6.92 29.84
N ARG A 438 18.86 6.71 29.29
CA ARG A 438 19.19 5.61 28.37
C ARG A 438 19.26 4.31 29.15
N THR A 439 18.14 3.60 29.35
CA THR A 439 18.18 2.39 30.21
C THR A 439 17.64 1.12 29.55
N SER A 440 17.07 1.14 28.33
CA SER A 440 16.48 -0.09 27.77
C SER A 440 17.41 -0.87 26.83
N ALA A 441 18.15 -0.22 25.96
CA ALA A 441 19.07 -0.90 25.05
C ALA A 441 20.31 -1.48 25.75
N SER A 442 20.77 -0.83 26.81
CA SER A 442 21.93 -1.27 27.59
C SER A 442 21.66 -2.52 28.42
N ALA A 443 20.43 -2.67 28.96
CA ALA A 443 20.04 -3.85 29.74
C ALA A 443 19.89 -5.09 28.81
N LEU A 444 19.34 -4.92 27.62
CA LEU A 444 19.23 -5.99 26.61
C LEU A 444 20.60 -6.39 26.05
N LEU A 445 21.51 -5.42 25.87
CA LEU A 445 22.89 -5.72 25.46
C LEU A 445 23.67 -6.45 26.53
N GLN A 446 23.43 -6.15 27.81
CA GLN A 446 24.07 -6.87 28.96
C GLN A 446 23.49 -8.27 29.12
N ALA A 447 22.19 -8.49 28.94
CA ALA A 447 21.59 -9.83 28.92
C ALA A 447 22.11 -10.68 27.75
N ALA A 448 22.33 -10.08 26.59
CA ALA A 448 22.90 -10.76 25.42
C ALA A 448 24.38 -11.14 25.59
N THR A 449 25.14 -10.44 26.45
CA THR A 449 26.56 -10.76 26.76
C THR A 449 26.72 -11.80 27.85
N SER A 450 25.69 -12.04 28.66
CA SER A 450 25.75 -12.99 29.80
C SER A 450 25.35 -14.44 29.48
N GLY A 451 25.07 -14.77 28.18
CA GLY A 451 24.81 -16.16 27.79
C GLY A 451 23.49 -16.76 28.31
N ALA A 452 22.61 -15.96 28.91
CA ALA A 452 21.28 -16.39 29.29
C ALA A 452 20.42 -16.52 28.05
N SER A 453 19.94 -17.73 27.74
CA SER A 453 18.91 -17.91 26.69
C SER A 453 17.66 -17.16 27.13
N LEU A 454 17.29 -16.11 26.41
CA LEU A 454 16.00 -15.45 26.59
C LEU A 454 14.90 -16.48 26.35
N SER A 455 14.04 -16.73 27.33
CA SER A 455 12.84 -17.58 27.11
C SER A 455 11.92 -16.91 26.11
N SER A 456 11.13 -17.70 25.37
CA SER A 456 10.26 -17.23 24.27
C SER A 456 9.33 -16.08 24.66
N GLY A 457 8.85 -16.06 25.90
CA GLY A 457 8.02 -14.96 26.42
C GLY A 457 8.76 -13.64 26.68
N SER A 458 10.08 -13.63 26.74
CA SER A 458 10.86 -12.45 27.12
C SER A 458 11.09 -11.48 25.94
N GLU A 459 11.19 -11.94 24.70
CA GLU A 459 11.42 -11.10 23.52
C GLU A 459 10.20 -10.22 23.19
N LEU A 460 9.02 -10.82 23.14
CA LEU A 460 7.77 -10.08 22.91
C LEU A 460 7.50 -9.11 24.06
N SER A 461 7.61 -9.56 25.32
CA SER A 461 7.42 -8.68 26.48
C SER A 461 8.41 -7.52 26.48
N ALA A 462 9.70 -7.78 26.20
CA ALA A 462 10.73 -6.75 26.12
C ALA A 462 10.42 -5.70 25.03
N TYR A 463 9.87 -6.11 23.89
CA TYR A 463 9.43 -5.19 22.86
C TYR A 463 8.22 -4.34 23.31
N LEU A 464 7.21 -4.98 23.90
CA LEU A 464 5.98 -4.28 24.32
C LEU A 464 6.23 -3.31 25.47
N ASP A 465 7.15 -3.64 26.38
CA ASP A 465 7.50 -2.83 27.56
C ASP A 465 8.53 -1.74 27.26
N SER A 466 9.25 -1.82 26.13
CA SER A 466 10.22 -0.77 25.75
C SER A 466 9.53 0.52 25.30
N ASP A 467 10.24 1.65 25.40
CA ASP A 467 9.73 2.96 24.98
C ASP A 467 9.37 2.98 23.49
N THR A 468 8.41 3.84 23.11
CA THR A 468 8.07 4.10 21.71
C THR A 468 9.14 4.96 21.05
N VAL A 469 9.33 4.76 19.75
CA VAL A 469 10.14 5.64 18.91
C VAL A 469 9.40 6.96 18.68
N ASN A 470 10.14 8.02 18.30
CA ASN A 470 9.54 9.32 17.99
C ASN A 470 8.50 9.16 16.85
N GLN A 471 7.27 9.53 17.15
CA GLN A 471 6.13 9.41 16.22
C GLN A 471 6.07 10.54 15.17
N TYR A 472 6.88 11.59 15.34
CA TYR A 472 6.95 12.78 14.46
C TYR A 472 8.22 12.77 13.58
N ASP A 473 8.81 11.61 13.35
CA ASP A 473 9.95 11.45 12.46
C ASP A 473 9.42 11.10 11.06
N ASP A 474 9.40 12.08 10.16
CA ASP A 474 8.89 11.93 8.80
C ASP A 474 9.77 11.00 7.94
N ASP A 475 11.06 10.85 8.29
CA ASP A 475 12.00 9.97 7.60
C ASP A 475 12.01 8.54 8.17
N PHE A 476 11.11 8.23 9.12
CA PHE A 476 11.07 6.94 9.78
C PHE A 476 10.71 5.80 8.83
N ASN A 477 11.63 4.85 8.65
CA ASN A 477 11.39 3.63 7.90
C ASN A 477 11.25 2.42 8.83
N ILE A 478 10.05 1.84 8.89
CA ILE A 478 9.72 0.75 9.78
C ILE A 478 10.49 -0.55 9.47
N LEU A 479 10.74 -0.84 8.18
CA LEU A 479 11.50 -2.03 7.78
C LEU A 479 12.98 -1.89 8.17
N ASN A 480 13.55 -0.70 7.98
CA ASN A 480 14.92 -0.42 8.42
C ASN A 480 15.04 -0.53 9.94
N TRP A 481 14.07 -0.04 10.70
CA TRP A 481 14.06 -0.17 12.16
C TRP A 481 14.08 -1.64 12.59
N TRP A 482 13.23 -2.48 12.00
CA TRP A 482 13.22 -3.92 12.30
C TRP A 482 14.50 -4.62 11.84
N HIS A 483 15.07 -4.20 10.72
CA HIS A 483 16.38 -4.69 10.26
C HIS A 483 17.50 -4.42 11.26
N GLU A 484 17.59 -3.20 11.77
CA GLU A 484 18.58 -2.81 12.77
C GLU A 484 18.37 -3.56 14.11
N HIS A 485 17.13 -3.81 14.48
CA HIS A 485 16.75 -4.44 15.74
C HIS A 485 16.61 -5.98 15.67
N LYS A 486 16.82 -6.59 14.50
CA LYS A 486 16.72 -8.05 14.32
C LYS A 486 17.64 -8.88 15.22
N LEU A 487 18.71 -8.28 15.73
CA LEU A 487 19.58 -8.93 16.68
C LEU A 487 19.03 -8.88 18.12
N SER A 488 18.25 -7.88 18.45
CA SER A 488 17.59 -7.75 19.76
C SER A 488 16.28 -8.53 19.81
N TYR A 489 15.58 -8.62 18.68
CA TYR A 489 14.30 -9.31 18.51
C TYR A 489 14.35 -10.31 17.34
N PRO A 490 15.18 -11.39 17.43
CA PRO A 490 15.47 -12.26 16.29
C PRO A 490 14.25 -12.97 15.72
N VAL A 491 13.31 -13.41 16.53
CA VAL A 491 12.06 -14.08 16.10
C VAL A 491 10.95 -13.06 15.83
N LEU A 492 10.81 -12.06 16.71
CA LEU A 492 9.77 -11.05 16.56
C LEU A 492 9.97 -10.20 15.28
N SER A 493 11.21 -9.96 14.85
CA SER A 493 11.48 -9.27 13.60
C SER A 493 11.02 -10.06 12.37
N ILE A 494 11.01 -11.39 12.44
CA ILE A 494 10.46 -12.24 11.36
C ILE A 494 8.94 -12.07 11.29
N LEU A 495 8.25 -12.15 12.45
CA LEU A 495 6.81 -11.90 12.53
C LEU A 495 6.46 -10.49 12.02
N ALA A 496 7.20 -9.46 12.47
CA ALA A 496 6.99 -8.09 12.03
C ALA A 496 7.16 -7.94 10.52
N ARG A 497 8.22 -8.51 9.94
CA ARG A 497 8.46 -8.51 8.50
C ARG A 497 7.30 -9.15 7.73
N ASP A 498 6.82 -10.31 8.16
CA ASP A 498 5.76 -11.03 7.47
C ASP A 498 4.43 -10.24 7.53
N VAL A 499 4.09 -9.63 8.67
CA VAL A 499 2.91 -8.77 8.84
C VAL A 499 3.02 -7.48 8.00
N MET A 500 4.22 -6.86 7.95
CA MET A 500 4.47 -5.64 7.17
C MET A 500 4.47 -5.88 5.66
N THR A 501 4.66 -7.12 5.23
CA THR A 501 4.62 -7.50 3.81
C THR A 501 3.20 -7.42 3.22
N VAL A 502 2.15 -7.47 4.06
CA VAL A 502 0.77 -7.55 3.58
C VAL A 502 0.25 -6.19 3.12
N PRO A 503 -0.09 -6.03 1.81
CA PRO A 503 -0.72 -4.82 1.32
C PRO A 503 -2.18 -4.76 1.76
N VAL A 504 -2.66 -3.56 2.10
CA VAL A 504 -4.06 -3.35 2.47
C VAL A 504 -4.98 -3.11 1.27
N SER A 505 -4.43 -3.00 0.07
CA SER A 505 -5.17 -2.75 -1.17
C SER A 505 -4.79 -3.70 -2.30
N THR A 506 -5.68 -3.86 -3.28
CA THR A 506 -5.47 -4.62 -4.52
C THR A 506 -4.94 -3.78 -5.67
N ILE A 507 -4.49 -2.56 -5.41
CA ILE A 507 -4.03 -1.60 -6.42
C ILE A 507 -2.90 -2.15 -7.29
N SER A 508 -1.99 -2.93 -6.69
CA SER A 508 -0.94 -3.59 -7.47
C SER A 508 -1.48 -4.52 -8.55
N SER A 509 -2.64 -5.14 -8.30
CA SER A 509 -3.37 -5.95 -9.29
C SER A 509 -4.06 -5.08 -10.35
N GLU A 510 -4.63 -3.94 -9.96
CA GLU A 510 -5.24 -2.98 -10.88
C GLU A 510 -4.18 -2.32 -11.78
N SER A 511 -3.00 -1.97 -11.25
CA SER A 511 -1.87 -1.45 -12.04
C SER A 511 -1.38 -2.45 -13.10
N ALA A 512 -1.43 -3.76 -12.79
CA ALA A 512 -1.13 -4.80 -13.76
C ALA A 512 -2.09 -4.75 -14.95
N PHE A 513 -3.37 -4.43 -14.72
CA PHE A 513 -4.37 -4.32 -15.79
C PHE A 513 -4.22 -3.05 -16.63
N SER A 514 -3.88 -1.91 -16.03
CA SER A 514 -3.59 -0.68 -16.77
C SER A 514 -2.43 -0.89 -17.75
N MET A 515 -1.37 -1.56 -17.30
CA MET A 515 -0.25 -1.95 -18.14
C MET A 515 -0.69 -2.93 -19.25
N THR A 516 -1.54 -3.90 -18.93
CA THR A 516 -2.05 -4.91 -19.86
C THR A 516 -2.99 -4.28 -20.89
N GLY A 517 -3.86 -3.36 -20.49
CA GLY A 517 -4.77 -2.62 -21.39
C GLY A 517 -4.01 -1.92 -22.50
N ARG A 518 -2.86 -1.31 -22.20
CA ARG A 518 -1.97 -0.70 -23.22
C ARG A 518 -1.33 -1.75 -24.17
N ILE A 519 -1.09 -2.97 -23.68
CA ILE A 519 -0.59 -4.07 -24.52
C ILE A 519 -1.69 -4.58 -25.45
N ILE A 520 -2.94 -4.65 -24.96
CA ILE A 520 -4.12 -5.18 -25.67
C ILE A 520 -4.84 -4.11 -26.50
N GLU A 521 -4.33 -2.88 -26.65
CA GLU A 521 -4.95 -1.83 -27.49
C GLU A 521 -5.57 -2.37 -28.78
N GLU A 522 -6.64 -1.74 -29.29
CA GLU A 522 -7.44 -2.20 -30.44
C GLU A 522 -6.62 -2.68 -31.65
N ARG A 523 -5.46 -2.10 -31.87
CA ARG A 523 -4.55 -2.47 -32.97
C ARG A 523 -3.78 -3.77 -32.72
N ARG A 524 -3.78 -4.30 -31.47
CA ARG A 524 -3.02 -5.49 -31.03
C ARG A 524 -3.89 -6.67 -30.63
N ARG A 525 -5.19 -6.64 -30.87
CA ARG A 525 -6.20 -7.68 -30.54
C ARG A 525 -5.89 -9.10 -31.07
N ARG A 526 -4.80 -9.29 -31.83
CA ARG A 526 -4.37 -10.58 -32.39
C ARG A 526 -3.26 -11.26 -31.62
N LEU A 527 -2.86 -10.72 -30.44
CA LEU A 527 -1.91 -11.39 -29.57
C LEU A 527 -2.65 -12.50 -28.79
N GLY A 528 -2.10 -13.70 -28.78
CA GLY A 528 -2.65 -14.75 -27.90
C GLY A 528 -2.45 -14.39 -26.41
N PRO A 529 -3.33 -14.87 -25.52
CA PRO A 529 -3.28 -14.56 -24.09
C PRO A 529 -1.91 -14.83 -23.45
N GLU A 530 -1.25 -15.91 -23.85
CA GLU A 530 0.10 -16.27 -23.37
C GLU A 530 1.15 -15.21 -23.72
N VAL A 531 1.04 -14.59 -24.91
CA VAL A 531 1.98 -13.53 -25.33
C VAL A 531 1.68 -12.23 -24.56
N VAL A 532 0.42 -11.95 -24.30
CA VAL A 532 0.00 -10.81 -23.47
C VAL A 532 0.56 -10.95 -22.06
N GLU A 533 0.39 -12.13 -21.45
CA GLU A 533 0.95 -12.44 -20.13
C GLU A 533 2.48 -12.26 -20.12
N MET A 534 3.20 -12.89 -21.03
CA MET A 534 4.67 -12.77 -21.10
C MET A 534 5.13 -11.31 -21.19
N LEU A 535 4.49 -10.50 -22.05
CA LEU A 535 4.86 -9.09 -22.22
C LEU A 535 4.57 -8.25 -20.98
N ALA A 536 3.44 -8.50 -20.32
CA ALA A 536 3.06 -7.81 -19.10
C ALA A 536 4.03 -8.15 -17.95
N LEU A 537 4.34 -9.43 -17.76
CA LEU A 537 5.22 -9.87 -16.69
C LEU A 537 6.66 -9.39 -16.90
N ILE A 538 7.21 -9.50 -18.10
CA ILE A 538 8.57 -8.98 -18.42
C ILE A 538 8.63 -7.49 -18.08
N LYS A 539 7.65 -6.71 -18.55
CA LYS A 539 7.63 -5.26 -18.31
C LYS A 539 7.56 -4.93 -16.81
N ASP A 540 6.72 -5.62 -16.03
CA ASP A 540 6.65 -5.42 -14.57
C ASP A 540 7.99 -5.75 -13.90
N TRP A 541 8.65 -6.86 -14.27
CA TRP A 541 9.91 -7.28 -13.68
C TRP A 541 11.05 -6.31 -13.99
N GLU A 542 11.14 -5.83 -15.23
CA GLU A 542 12.12 -4.80 -15.62
C GLU A 542 11.88 -3.47 -14.88
N GLN A 543 10.62 -3.04 -14.74
CA GLN A 543 10.28 -1.84 -13.98
C GLN A 543 10.58 -2.01 -12.48
N ALA A 544 10.36 -3.21 -11.93
CA ALA A 544 10.64 -3.51 -10.54
C ALA A 544 12.14 -3.45 -10.23
N ASP A 545 12.97 -4.00 -11.09
CA ASP A 545 14.43 -3.97 -10.93
C ASP A 545 14.98 -2.52 -10.95
N ALA A 546 14.37 -1.66 -11.73
CA ALA A 546 14.65 -0.23 -11.77
C ALA A 546 13.88 0.60 -10.71
N ARG A 547 13.00 -0.02 -9.91
CA ARG A 547 12.06 0.61 -8.97
C ARG A 547 11.19 1.70 -9.62
N LEU A 548 10.76 1.46 -10.85
CA LEU A 548 9.93 2.36 -11.67
C LEU A 548 8.45 1.91 -11.75
N GLN A 549 8.01 1.00 -10.88
CA GLN A 549 6.61 0.63 -10.77
C GLN A 549 5.80 1.81 -10.17
N HIS A 550 4.51 1.91 -10.53
CA HIS A 550 3.65 2.94 -9.95
C HIS A 550 3.64 2.87 -8.42
N LEU A 551 3.80 4.02 -7.77
CA LEU A 551 3.92 4.15 -6.32
C LEU A 551 2.57 4.32 -5.63
N ILE A 552 1.60 4.90 -6.34
CA ILE A 552 0.27 5.24 -5.82
C ILE A 552 -0.83 4.84 -6.80
N GLU A 553 -2.04 4.71 -6.26
CA GLU A 553 -3.24 4.47 -7.06
C GLU A 553 -3.52 5.67 -7.97
N ASP A 554 -4.02 5.34 -9.15
CA ASP A 554 -4.57 6.32 -10.09
C ASP A 554 -3.61 7.44 -10.56
N GLU A 555 -2.28 7.26 -10.39
CA GLU A 555 -1.29 8.20 -10.95
C GLU A 555 -1.57 8.49 -12.44
N GLU A 556 -1.85 7.44 -13.23
CA GLU A 556 -2.24 7.58 -14.63
C GLU A 556 -3.61 8.25 -14.81
N LEU A 557 -4.55 8.02 -13.89
CA LEU A 557 -5.84 8.66 -13.91
C LEU A 557 -5.69 10.15 -13.61
N GLU A 558 -4.89 10.52 -12.62
CA GLU A 558 -4.59 11.92 -12.28
C GLU A 558 -3.92 12.64 -13.47
N GLU A 559 -2.89 12.04 -14.08
CA GLU A 559 -2.26 12.56 -15.30
C GLU A 559 -3.26 12.76 -16.44
N SER A 560 -4.23 11.84 -16.60
CA SER A 560 -5.26 11.95 -17.63
C SER A 560 -6.18 13.15 -17.45
N PHE A 561 -6.39 13.60 -16.22
CA PHE A 561 -7.13 14.83 -15.90
C PHE A 561 -6.24 16.09 -15.95
N GLU A 562 -4.96 15.98 -15.55
CA GLU A 562 -4.03 17.11 -15.54
C GLU A 562 -3.67 17.61 -16.93
N ASN A 563 -3.37 16.72 -17.86
CA ASN A 563 -2.80 17.03 -19.18
C ASN A 563 -3.84 17.38 -20.25
N LEU A 564 -5.02 17.88 -19.86
CA LEU A 564 -6.11 18.26 -20.79
C LEU A 564 -6.04 19.72 -21.30
N TYR A 565 -4.87 20.36 -21.21
CA TYR A 565 -4.68 21.71 -21.75
C TYR A 565 -4.74 21.71 -23.29
N LEU A 566 -5.35 22.74 -23.84
CA LEU A 566 -5.41 22.97 -25.28
C LEU A 566 -4.21 23.83 -25.71
N ASP A 567 -3.48 23.37 -26.73
CA ASP A 567 -2.37 24.14 -27.28
C ASP A 567 -2.86 25.51 -27.72
N VAL A 568 -2.22 26.55 -27.20
CA VAL A 568 -2.38 27.91 -27.68
C VAL A 568 -1.29 28.07 -28.74
N GLU A 569 -1.63 27.82 -30.03
CA GLU A 569 -0.73 28.19 -31.09
C GLU A 569 -0.40 29.68 -30.92
N SER A 570 0.88 30.00 -30.84
CA SER A 570 1.38 31.37 -30.87
C SER A 570 0.92 32.01 -32.18
N VAL A 571 0.00 32.96 -32.09
CA VAL A 571 -0.44 33.81 -33.19
C VAL A 571 0.72 34.71 -33.60
#